data_32eb30f947d831d6b6d82fd05970e674
#
_entry.id   32eb30f947d831d6b6d82fd05970e674
#
_cell.length_a   1.000
_cell.length_b   1.000
_cell.length_c   1.000
_cell.angle_alpha   90.00
_cell.angle_beta   90.00
_cell.angle_gamma   90.00
#
_symmetry.space_group_name_H-M   'P 1'
#
loop_
_entity.id
_entity.type
_entity.pdbx_description
1 polymer ?
#
loop_
_entity_poly.entity_id
_entity_poly.type
_entity_poly.pdbx_seq_one_letter_code
_entity_poly.pdbx_strand_id
1 'polypeptide(L)'
;MEEGEHPPKRPDRRSDARERALYLLYEAQAKGISATDALELQIVEPDEMTVLLVRGVDAHRARLDEAIAARATGWSLERMPVLDLNVLRLGAFELAERQDVPVAVVIDEAVELAKRFSTDNSGRFVNGVLSALTADLRPAT
;
A
#
# COMPACT_ATOMS: atom_id res chain seq x y z
N MET A 1 7.99 6.78 -35.22
CA MET A 1 7.43 5.93 -34.19
C MET A 1 8.18 4.62 -34.09
N GLU A 2 8.55 4.24 -32.93
CA GLU A 2 9.33 3.04 -32.73
C GLU A 2 8.48 1.80 -32.85
N GLU A 3 8.95 0.84 -33.62
CA GLU A 3 8.29 -0.45 -33.76
C GLU A 3 8.42 -1.21 -32.45
N GLY A 4 7.32 -1.74 -31.98
CA GLY A 4 7.32 -2.54 -30.75
C GLY A 4 7.36 -1.76 -29.47
N GLU A 5 7.46 -0.46 -29.51
CA GLU A 5 7.35 0.34 -28.31
C GLU A 5 5.89 0.47 -27.91
N HIS A 6 5.62 0.24 -26.65
CA HIS A 6 4.30 0.51 -26.12
C HIS A 6 4.19 1.98 -25.76
N PRO A 7 3.09 2.63 -26.11
CA PRO A 7 2.89 3.99 -25.60
C PRO A 7 2.93 3.95 -24.07
N PRO A 8 3.47 4.99 -23.44
CA PRO A 8 3.44 5.04 -21.99
C PRO A 8 2.01 4.91 -21.50
N LYS A 9 1.80 4.07 -20.49
CA LYS A 9 0.49 3.96 -19.88
C LYS A 9 0.05 5.34 -19.43
N ARG A 10 -1.18 5.68 -19.71
CA ARG A 10 -1.76 6.87 -19.13
C ARG A 10 -1.66 6.74 -17.61
N PRO A 11 -1.22 7.81 -16.92
CA PRO A 11 -1.24 7.77 -15.47
C PRO A 11 -2.64 7.42 -15.00
N ASP A 12 -2.76 6.33 -14.26
CA ASP A 12 -4.00 5.97 -13.62
C ASP A 12 -4.06 6.76 -12.32
N ARG A 13 -5.11 7.56 -12.13
CA ARG A 13 -5.26 8.36 -10.92
C ARG A 13 -5.22 7.53 -9.65
N ARG A 14 -5.74 6.31 -9.71
CA ARG A 14 -5.73 5.41 -8.57
C ARG A 14 -4.33 4.93 -8.26
N SER A 15 -3.57 4.58 -9.29
CA SER A 15 -2.17 4.17 -9.12
C SER A 15 -1.34 5.32 -8.57
N ASP A 16 -1.55 6.53 -9.10
CA ASP A 16 -0.85 7.72 -8.60
C ASP A 16 -1.20 8.03 -7.16
N ALA A 17 -2.47 7.87 -6.80
CA ALA A 17 -2.93 8.10 -5.42
C ALA A 17 -2.28 7.11 -4.45
N ARG A 18 -2.17 5.85 -4.86
CA ARG A 18 -1.51 4.82 -4.04
C ARG A 18 -0.02 5.12 -3.87
N GLU A 19 0.62 5.53 -4.95
CA GLU A 19 2.03 5.91 -4.88
C GLU A 19 2.24 7.10 -3.97
N ARG A 20 1.41 8.13 -4.10
CA ARG A 20 1.48 9.31 -3.23
C ARG A 20 1.23 8.94 -1.76
N ALA A 21 0.27 8.07 -1.52
CA ALA A 21 -0.02 7.59 -0.17
C ALA A 21 1.18 6.86 0.43
N LEU A 22 1.85 6.03 -0.36
CA LEU A 22 3.06 5.33 0.08
C LEU A 22 4.14 6.33 0.49
N TYR A 23 4.38 7.36 -0.31
CA TYR A 23 5.35 8.40 0.01
C TYR A 23 5.02 9.10 1.32
N LEU A 24 3.75 9.44 1.52
CA LEU A 24 3.35 10.15 2.74
C LEU A 24 3.48 9.28 3.98
N LEU A 25 3.14 8.00 3.88
CA LEU A 25 3.33 7.06 4.98
C LEU A 25 4.82 6.89 5.32
N TYR A 26 5.64 6.78 4.30
CA TYR A 26 7.09 6.68 4.48
C TYR A 26 7.66 7.94 5.13
N GLU A 27 7.27 9.11 4.62
CA GLU A 27 7.71 10.40 5.16
C GLU A 27 7.31 10.56 6.63
N ALA A 28 6.08 10.20 6.97
CA ALA A 28 5.60 10.27 8.35
C ALA A 28 6.46 9.42 9.27
N GLN A 29 6.74 8.19 8.87
CA GLN A 29 7.54 7.28 9.66
C GLN A 29 8.98 7.79 9.80
N ALA A 30 9.56 8.29 8.72
CA ALA A 30 10.93 8.83 8.74
C ALA A 30 11.05 10.06 9.65
N LYS A 31 10.01 10.88 9.73
CA LYS A 31 9.99 12.09 10.54
C LYS A 31 9.48 11.86 11.97
N GLY A 32 8.96 10.67 12.25
CA GLY A 32 8.38 10.37 13.56
C GLY A 32 7.10 11.14 13.84
N ILE A 33 6.32 11.45 12.82
CA ILE A 33 5.03 12.13 12.94
C ILE A 33 3.91 11.21 12.51
N SER A 34 2.66 11.56 12.80
CA SER A 34 1.52 10.77 12.34
C SER A 34 1.34 10.96 10.84
N ALA A 35 0.70 9.97 10.20
CA ALA A 35 0.40 10.06 8.78
C ALA A 35 -0.55 11.24 8.50
N THR A 36 -1.48 11.49 9.40
CA THR A 36 -2.40 12.63 9.29
C THR A 36 -1.62 13.95 9.32
N ASP A 37 -0.63 14.07 10.21
CA ASP A 37 0.22 15.26 10.25
C ASP A 37 1.01 15.44 8.96
N ALA A 38 1.49 14.34 8.38
CA ALA A 38 2.21 14.39 7.11
C ALA A 38 1.32 14.94 5.98
N LEU A 39 0.03 14.57 5.99
CA LEU A 39 -0.94 15.12 5.03
C LEU A 39 -1.07 16.63 5.16
N GLU A 40 -1.14 17.12 6.40
CA GLU A 40 -1.35 18.55 6.67
C GLU A 40 -0.14 19.40 6.29
N LEU A 41 1.04 18.80 6.22
CA LEU A 41 2.25 19.50 5.84
C LEU A 41 2.43 19.65 4.33
N GLN A 42 1.57 19.05 3.53
CA GLN A 42 1.71 19.10 2.07
C GLN A 42 1.35 20.48 1.54
N ILE A 43 2.25 21.03 0.73
CA ILE A 43 2.04 22.34 0.08
C ILE A 43 0.97 22.20 -1.01
N VAL A 44 1.07 21.13 -1.80
CA VAL A 44 0.05 20.79 -2.80
C VAL A 44 -0.91 19.81 -2.16
N GLU A 45 -2.18 20.17 -2.12
CA GLU A 45 -3.19 19.34 -1.49
C GLU A 45 -3.29 17.99 -2.23
N PRO A 46 -3.16 16.86 -1.51
CA PRO A 46 -3.33 15.56 -2.12
C PRO A 46 -4.77 15.33 -2.57
N ASP A 47 -4.97 14.48 -3.56
CA ASP A 47 -6.32 14.18 -4.02
C ASP A 47 -7.11 13.37 -2.98
N GLU A 48 -8.41 13.25 -3.20
CA GLU A 48 -9.31 12.60 -2.25
C GLU A 48 -8.92 11.15 -1.95
N MET A 49 -8.50 10.40 -2.95
CA MET A 49 -8.12 9.00 -2.75
C MET A 49 -6.85 8.89 -1.93
N THR A 50 -5.85 9.74 -2.19
CA THR A 50 -4.63 9.78 -1.38
C THR A 50 -4.97 10.04 0.09
N VAL A 51 -5.81 11.04 0.35
CA VAL A 51 -6.23 11.39 1.70
C VAL A 51 -6.95 10.21 2.36
N LEU A 52 -7.87 9.58 1.64
CA LEU A 52 -8.60 8.43 2.15
C LEU A 52 -7.68 7.28 2.53
N LEU A 53 -6.71 6.97 1.68
CA LEU A 53 -5.76 5.89 1.93
C LEU A 53 -4.87 6.18 3.14
N VAL A 54 -4.31 7.38 3.21
CA VAL A 54 -3.40 7.75 4.31
C VAL A 54 -4.15 7.79 5.63
N ARG A 55 -5.31 8.44 5.67
CA ARG A 55 -6.12 8.51 6.88
C ARG A 55 -6.65 7.15 7.30
N GLY A 56 -7.02 6.33 6.32
CA GLY A 56 -7.50 4.99 6.59
C GLY A 56 -6.45 4.10 7.22
N VAL A 57 -5.24 4.12 6.65
CA VAL A 57 -4.12 3.36 7.23
C VAL A 57 -3.81 3.85 8.65
N ASP A 58 -3.78 5.17 8.84
CA ASP A 58 -3.48 5.75 10.14
C ASP A 58 -4.53 5.33 11.18
N ALA A 59 -5.81 5.44 10.84
CA ALA A 59 -6.91 5.11 11.74
C ALA A 59 -6.98 3.63 12.09
N HIS A 60 -6.61 2.74 11.17
CA HIS A 60 -6.72 1.29 11.35
C HIS A 60 -5.37 0.61 11.59
N ARG A 61 -4.33 1.38 11.84
CA ARG A 61 -2.96 0.88 11.89
C ARG A 61 -2.76 -0.32 12.79
N ALA A 62 -3.26 -0.28 14.01
CA ALA A 62 -3.09 -1.37 14.97
C ALA A 62 -3.71 -2.68 14.44
N ARG A 63 -4.91 -2.58 13.90
CA ARG A 63 -5.61 -3.73 13.33
C ARG A 63 -4.90 -4.27 12.09
N LEU A 64 -4.45 -3.37 11.23
CA LEU A 64 -3.72 -3.77 10.03
C LEU A 64 -2.41 -4.45 10.38
N ASP A 65 -1.66 -3.90 11.31
CA ASP A 65 -0.39 -4.47 11.74
C ASP A 65 -0.56 -5.85 12.37
N GLU A 66 -1.60 -6.02 13.17
CA GLU A 66 -1.93 -7.32 13.75
C GLU A 66 -2.23 -8.36 12.67
N ALA A 67 -3.02 -7.99 11.68
CA ALA A 67 -3.36 -8.88 10.58
C ALA A 67 -2.11 -9.26 9.76
N ILE A 68 -1.27 -8.28 9.45
CA ILE A 68 -0.03 -8.51 8.70
C ILE A 68 0.91 -9.44 9.48
N ALA A 69 1.09 -9.18 10.77
CA ALA A 69 1.96 -9.99 11.61
C ALA A 69 1.51 -11.45 11.65
N ALA A 70 0.21 -11.68 11.65
CA ALA A 70 -0.34 -13.04 11.67
C ALA A 70 -0.01 -13.84 10.41
N ARG A 71 0.21 -13.17 9.28
CA ARG A 71 0.46 -13.84 8.00
C ARG A 71 1.89 -13.71 7.50
N ALA A 72 2.68 -12.80 8.03
CA ALA A 72 4.07 -12.62 7.64
C ALA A 72 4.97 -13.58 8.45
N THR A 73 4.81 -14.86 8.20
CA THR A 73 5.49 -15.91 8.95
C THR A 73 7.01 -15.77 8.88
N GLY A 74 7.64 -15.74 10.03
CA GLY A 74 9.10 -15.64 10.11
C GLY A 74 9.62 -14.20 10.01
N TRP A 75 8.73 -13.21 9.86
CA TRP A 75 9.12 -11.81 9.77
C TRP A 75 8.38 -10.99 10.81
N SER A 76 9.11 -10.33 11.70
CA SER A 76 8.51 -9.32 12.58
C SER A 76 8.34 -8.03 11.77
N LEU A 77 7.36 -7.23 12.13
CA LEU A 77 7.12 -5.95 11.44
C LEU A 77 8.33 -5.03 11.54
N GLU A 78 9.03 -5.06 12.68
CA GLU A 78 10.20 -4.22 12.91
C GLU A 78 11.37 -4.58 12.01
N ARG A 79 11.42 -5.80 11.51
CA ARG A 79 12.48 -6.25 10.60
C ARG A 79 12.15 -6.07 9.14
N MET A 80 10.90 -5.77 8.82
CA MET A 80 10.52 -5.52 7.45
C MET A 80 11.10 -4.21 6.95
N PRO A 81 11.54 -4.15 5.69
CA PRO A 81 11.84 -2.86 5.10
C PRO A 81 10.64 -1.93 5.22
N VAL A 82 10.89 -0.67 5.53
CA VAL A 82 9.81 0.31 5.77
C VAL A 82 8.86 0.39 4.59
N LEU A 83 9.39 0.36 3.37
CA LEU A 83 8.56 0.42 2.17
C LEU A 83 7.64 -0.80 2.05
N ASP A 84 8.19 -1.99 2.30
CA ASP A 84 7.41 -3.23 2.25
C ASP A 84 6.25 -3.18 3.25
N LEU A 85 6.54 -2.76 4.47
CA LEU A 85 5.52 -2.69 5.52
C LEU A 85 4.42 -1.70 5.15
N ASN A 86 4.78 -0.54 4.64
CA ASN A 86 3.77 0.46 4.25
C ASN A 86 2.97 0.04 3.02
N VAL A 87 3.58 -0.67 2.08
CA VAL A 87 2.84 -1.27 0.96
C VAL A 87 1.83 -2.30 1.47
N LEU A 88 2.25 -3.14 2.43
CA LEU A 88 1.34 -4.11 3.04
C LEU A 88 0.20 -3.43 3.78
N ARG A 89 0.47 -2.35 4.51
CA ARG A 89 -0.58 -1.60 5.20
C ARG A 89 -1.60 -1.02 4.23
N LEU A 90 -1.13 -0.45 3.12
CA LEU A 90 -2.02 0.08 2.08
C LEU A 90 -2.88 -1.03 1.47
N GLY A 91 -2.27 -2.14 1.09
CA GLY A 91 -3.00 -3.26 0.51
C GLY A 91 -4.00 -3.86 1.47
N ALA A 92 -3.59 -4.07 2.71
CA ALA A 92 -4.47 -4.61 3.75
C ALA A 92 -5.65 -3.67 4.01
N PHE A 93 -5.41 -2.36 4.05
CA PHE A 93 -6.49 -1.40 4.20
C PHE A 93 -7.50 -1.50 3.06
N GLU A 94 -7.04 -1.55 1.81
CA GLU A 94 -7.94 -1.66 0.67
C GLU A 94 -8.72 -2.98 0.68
N LEU A 95 -8.07 -4.08 1.06
CA LEU A 95 -8.77 -5.36 1.19
C LEU A 95 -9.89 -5.28 2.22
N ALA A 96 -9.60 -4.67 3.37
CA ALA A 96 -10.54 -4.61 4.48
C ALA A 96 -11.66 -3.59 4.27
N GLU A 97 -11.34 -2.42 3.75
CA GLU A 97 -12.25 -1.27 3.76
C GLU A 97 -12.73 -0.82 2.39
N ARG A 98 -12.10 -1.27 1.32
CA ARG A 98 -12.47 -0.86 -0.03
C ARG A 98 -12.98 -2.05 -0.84
N GLN A 99 -14.12 -2.56 -0.44
CA GLN A 99 -14.72 -3.76 -1.03
C GLN A 99 -15.06 -3.60 -2.52
N ASP A 100 -15.21 -2.37 -3.00
CA ASP A 100 -15.47 -2.07 -4.40
C ASP A 100 -14.25 -2.27 -5.30
N VAL A 101 -13.04 -2.34 -4.72
CA VAL A 101 -11.82 -2.59 -5.50
C VAL A 101 -11.58 -4.10 -5.56
N PRO A 102 -11.47 -4.70 -6.75
CA PRO A 102 -11.23 -6.15 -6.84
C PRO A 102 -9.93 -6.56 -6.15
N VAL A 103 -9.94 -7.73 -5.54
CA VAL A 103 -8.77 -8.29 -4.85
C VAL A 103 -7.54 -8.31 -5.77
N ALA A 104 -7.71 -8.77 -7.01
CA ALA A 104 -6.60 -8.85 -7.95
C ALA A 104 -5.98 -7.48 -8.21
N VAL A 105 -6.79 -6.43 -8.28
CA VAL A 105 -6.30 -5.07 -8.49
C VAL A 105 -5.50 -4.59 -7.27
N VAL A 106 -6.02 -4.82 -6.07
CA VAL A 106 -5.33 -4.44 -4.83
C VAL A 106 -3.94 -5.09 -4.77
N ILE A 107 -3.89 -6.39 -5.03
CA ILE A 107 -2.63 -7.14 -4.94
C ILE A 107 -1.67 -6.71 -6.05
N ASP A 108 -2.13 -6.61 -7.29
CA ASP A 108 -1.27 -6.21 -8.40
C ASP A 108 -0.66 -4.83 -8.21
N GLU A 109 -1.45 -3.88 -7.72
CA GLU A 109 -0.96 -2.53 -7.47
C GLU A 109 0.06 -2.50 -6.34
N ALA A 110 -0.18 -3.25 -5.28
CA ALA A 110 0.75 -3.34 -4.16
C ALA A 110 2.07 -3.99 -4.60
N VAL A 111 2.00 -5.07 -5.38
CA VAL A 111 3.18 -5.75 -5.90
C VAL A 111 4.00 -4.80 -6.79
N GLU A 112 3.32 -4.04 -7.65
CA GLU A 112 3.99 -3.08 -8.51
C GLU A 112 4.73 -2.00 -7.72
N LEU A 113 4.08 -1.46 -6.68
CA LEU A 113 4.74 -0.49 -5.80
C LEU A 113 5.97 -1.08 -5.12
N ALA A 114 5.85 -2.31 -4.62
CA ALA A 114 6.97 -2.97 -3.95
C ALA A 114 8.14 -3.18 -4.91
N LYS A 115 7.87 -3.58 -6.14
CA LYS A 115 8.91 -3.77 -7.15
C LYS A 115 9.60 -2.46 -7.53
N ARG A 116 8.82 -1.39 -7.66
CA ARG A 116 9.35 -0.10 -8.10
C ARG A 116 10.16 0.60 -7.02
N PHE A 117 9.75 0.49 -5.79
CA PHE A 117 10.32 1.29 -4.70
C PHE A 117 11.11 0.49 -3.68
N SER A 118 11.06 -0.83 -3.72
CA SER A 118 11.83 -1.67 -2.82
C SER A 118 12.69 -2.65 -3.64
N THR A 119 12.45 -3.95 -3.53
CA THR A 119 13.24 -4.94 -4.27
C THR A 119 12.33 -5.89 -5.06
N ASP A 120 12.92 -6.65 -5.99
CA ASP A 120 12.17 -7.68 -6.72
C ASP A 120 11.62 -8.74 -5.76
N ASN A 121 12.39 -9.09 -4.72
CA ASN A 121 11.95 -10.03 -3.72
C ASN A 121 10.78 -9.48 -2.92
N SER A 122 10.70 -8.17 -2.75
CA SER A 122 9.59 -7.52 -2.07
C SER A 122 8.26 -7.77 -2.78
N GLY A 123 8.27 -7.79 -4.11
CA GLY A 123 7.07 -8.09 -4.88
C GLY A 123 6.49 -9.46 -4.54
N ARG A 124 7.33 -10.48 -4.44
CA ARG A 124 6.89 -11.84 -4.07
C ARG A 124 6.40 -11.90 -2.64
N PHE A 125 7.12 -11.25 -1.74
CA PHE A 125 6.76 -11.20 -0.34
C PHE A 125 5.40 -10.54 -0.13
N VAL A 126 5.21 -9.37 -0.74
CA VAL A 126 3.95 -8.63 -0.66
C VAL A 126 2.80 -9.44 -1.25
N ASN A 127 3.02 -10.06 -2.40
CA ASN A 127 2.02 -10.91 -3.02
C ASN A 127 1.59 -12.04 -2.09
N GLY A 128 2.55 -12.73 -1.50
CA GLY A 128 2.27 -13.84 -0.59
C GLY A 128 1.47 -13.42 0.64
N VAL A 129 1.88 -12.34 1.28
CA VAL A 129 1.21 -11.85 2.49
C VAL A 129 -0.20 -11.36 2.18
N LEU A 130 -0.36 -10.53 1.14
CA LEU A 130 -1.68 -9.99 0.80
C LEU A 130 -2.64 -11.08 0.30
N SER A 131 -2.14 -12.08 -0.42
CA SER A 131 -2.97 -13.21 -0.83
C SER A 131 -3.50 -13.97 0.38
N ALA A 132 -2.65 -14.21 1.38
CA ALA A 132 -3.07 -14.85 2.62
C ALA A 132 -4.06 -13.98 3.40
N LEU A 133 -3.85 -12.67 3.42
CA LEU A 133 -4.71 -11.72 4.13
C LEU A 133 -6.11 -11.61 3.52
N THR A 134 -6.27 -11.94 2.25
CA THR A 134 -7.57 -11.83 1.58
C THR A 134 -8.64 -12.63 2.31
N ALA A 135 -8.32 -13.84 2.77
CA ALA A 135 -9.28 -14.66 3.50
C ALA A 135 -9.70 -14.04 4.83
N ASP A 136 -8.77 -13.33 5.48
CA ASP A 136 -9.03 -12.72 6.79
C ASP A 136 -9.77 -11.40 6.68
N LEU A 137 -9.40 -10.57 5.69
CA LEU A 137 -9.88 -9.19 5.59
C LEU A 137 -11.05 -9.04 4.63
N ARG A 138 -11.18 -9.94 3.66
CA ARG A 138 -12.28 -9.91 2.70
C ARG A 138 -12.78 -11.33 2.46
N PRO A 139 -13.45 -11.92 3.46
CA PRO A 139 -13.97 -13.28 3.28
C PRO A 139 -15.03 -13.31 2.18
N ALA A 140 -15.11 -14.42 1.48
CA ALA A 140 -16.12 -14.63 0.47
C ALA A 140 -17.50 -14.65 1.14
N THR A 141 -18.47 -13.98 0.51
CA THR A 141 -19.86 -13.98 0.98
C THR A 141 -20.64 -15.17 0.43
#